data_a8121c225c79f45efa299fb3cd5da0ed
#
_entry.id   a8121c225c79f45efa299fb3cd5da0ed
#
_cell.length_a   1.000
_cell.length_b   1.000
_cell.length_c   1.000
_cell.angle_alpha   90.00
_cell.angle_beta   90.00
_cell.angle_gamma   90.00
#
_symmetry.space_group_name_H-M   'P 1'
#
loop_
_entity.id
_entity.type
_entity.pdbx_description
1 polymer ?
#
loop_
_entity_poly.entity_id
_entity_poly.type
_entity_poly.pdbx_seq_one_letter_code
_entity_poly.pdbx_strand_id
1 'polypeptide(L)'
;SNALGHLVTSPLLWVFIACLLGVLGCLWGLFRHAQFKRPADVTSENGSATLEFVLIIPMLLFCTLTLAQTTLVMGGNIFVHYSAFAATRSAITTIPLNYTDQGEPRNYLVLPDGQKAQRIRQAATFALLPVAGRLSDSSTSESQLLVEGFKSYYRDLNQEPPVWIDNFLAARLAYANAHTDITFSRAVTESVDDLAMMTLEAGVHQFGPREPITVQVEHQLNLAVPYVWPLFADSTAARHTLVKAYYTLNNEGIDIELPPSPRRPLDFSQPLPRRD
;
A
#
# COMPACT_ATOMS: atom_id res chain seq x y z
N SER A 1 13.75 2.47 -20.31
CA SER A 1 12.80 3.09 -21.26
C SER A 1 11.64 2.18 -21.72
N ASN A 2 11.26 1.15 -20.93
CA ASN A 2 10.25 0.17 -21.35
C ASN A 2 8.90 0.25 -20.59
N ALA A 3 8.69 1.31 -19.79
CA ALA A 3 7.42 1.48 -19.07
C ALA A 3 6.21 1.68 -20.00
N LEU A 4 6.40 2.33 -21.15
CA LEU A 4 5.36 2.51 -22.17
C LEU A 4 4.98 1.20 -22.86
N GLY A 5 5.92 0.27 -23.03
CA GLY A 5 5.65 -1.04 -23.64
C GLY A 5 4.75 -1.90 -22.75
N HIS A 6 4.96 -1.90 -21.43
CA HIS A 6 4.13 -2.65 -20.49
C HIS A 6 2.72 -2.06 -20.32
N LEU A 7 2.55 -0.75 -20.49
CA LEU A 7 1.23 -0.12 -20.48
C LEU A 7 0.40 -0.54 -21.71
N VAL A 8 1.01 -0.62 -22.88
CA VAL A 8 0.30 -0.99 -24.13
C VAL A 8 -0.06 -2.48 -24.16
N THR A 9 0.70 -3.34 -23.48
CA THR A 9 0.45 -4.79 -23.41
C THR A 9 -0.48 -5.19 -22.28
N SER A 10 -0.87 -4.26 -21.39
CA SER A 10 -1.77 -4.59 -20.29
C SER A 10 -3.19 -4.88 -20.80
N PRO A 11 -3.76 -6.06 -20.48
CA PRO A 11 -5.13 -6.41 -20.89
C PRO A 11 -6.17 -5.42 -20.34
N LEU A 12 -5.89 -4.75 -19.22
CA LEU A 12 -6.71 -3.71 -18.61
C LEU A 12 -6.88 -2.48 -19.51
N LEU A 13 -5.83 -2.05 -20.23
CA LEU A 13 -5.93 -0.93 -21.16
C LEU A 13 -6.89 -1.26 -22.31
N TRP A 14 -6.81 -2.47 -22.83
CA TRP A 14 -7.69 -2.91 -23.93
C TRP A 14 -9.14 -3.06 -23.51
N VAL A 15 -9.39 -3.56 -22.29
CA VAL A 15 -10.74 -3.60 -21.70
C VAL A 15 -11.29 -2.18 -21.49
N PHE A 16 -10.49 -1.26 -21.00
CA PHE A 16 -10.88 0.13 -20.83
C PHE A 16 -11.22 0.81 -22.16
N ILE A 17 -10.38 0.61 -23.19
CA ILE A 17 -10.62 1.14 -24.55
C ILE A 17 -11.88 0.52 -25.14
N ALA A 18 -12.09 -0.80 -24.98
CA ALA A 18 -13.29 -1.47 -25.47
C ALA A 18 -14.57 -0.96 -24.78
N CYS A 19 -14.55 -0.74 -23.46
CA CYS A 19 -15.65 -0.13 -22.73
C CYS A 19 -15.91 1.30 -23.21
N LEU A 20 -14.88 2.10 -23.37
CA LEU A 20 -15.00 3.49 -23.83
C LEU A 20 -15.56 3.56 -25.25
N LEU A 21 -15.12 2.69 -26.16
CA LEU A 21 -15.65 2.57 -27.52
C LEU A 21 -17.10 2.06 -27.53
N GLY A 22 -17.44 1.14 -26.62
CA GLY A 22 -18.81 0.66 -26.41
C GLY A 22 -19.75 1.78 -25.96
N VAL A 23 -19.32 2.59 -24.99
CA VAL A 23 -20.06 3.77 -24.51
C VAL A 23 -20.24 4.81 -25.61
N LEU A 24 -19.16 5.13 -26.33
CA LEU A 24 -19.21 6.07 -27.45
C LEU A 24 -20.10 5.54 -28.60
N GLY A 25 -20.03 4.23 -28.89
CA GLY A 25 -20.89 3.58 -29.87
C GLY A 25 -22.39 3.63 -29.50
N CYS A 26 -22.71 3.37 -28.23
CA CYS A 26 -24.07 3.49 -27.72
C CYS A 26 -24.57 4.92 -27.76
N LEU A 27 -23.75 5.90 -27.32
CA LEU A 27 -24.09 7.31 -27.38
C LEU A 27 -24.30 7.77 -28.83
N TRP A 28 -23.44 7.34 -29.76
CA TRP A 28 -23.58 7.68 -31.17
C TRP A 28 -24.81 7.01 -31.81
N GLY A 29 -25.10 5.76 -31.43
CA GLY A 29 -26.33 5.05 -31.84
C GLY A 29 -27.60 5.78 -31.35
N LEU A 30 -27.60 6.22 -30.08
CA LEU A 30 -28.70 7.01 -29.50
C LEU A 30 -28.85 8.37 -30.21
N PHE A 31 -27.75 9.08 -30.45
CA PHE A 31 -27.77 10.36 -31.19
C PHE A 31 -28.29 10.17 -32.63
N ARG A 32 -27.87 9.13 -33.32
CA ARG A 32 -28.32 8.82 -34.68
C ARG A 32 -29.78 8.44 -34.72
N HIS A 33 -30.27 7.72 -33.71
CA HIS A 33 -31.69 7.33 -33.59
C HIS A 33 -32.58 8.52 -33.23
N ALA A 34 -32.08 9.44 -32.38
CA ALA A 34 -32.78 10.66 -32.02
C ALA A 34 -32.94 11.63 -33.22
N GLN A 35 -31.99 11.65 -34.16
CA GLN A 35 -32.08 12.51 -35.36
C GLN A 35 -33.03 11.96 -36.45
N PHE A 36 -33.40 10.68 -36.40
CA PHE A 36 -34.19 10.04 -37.47
C PHE A 36 -35.70 10.05 -37.21
N LYS A 37 -36.19 10.44 -36.06
CA LYS A 37 -37.62 10.60 -35.79
C LYS A 37 -38.06 12.04 -36.07
N ARG A 38 -38.64 12.23 -37.27
CA ARG A 38 -39.48 13.41 -37.56
C ARG A 38 -40.66 13.48 -36.58
N PRO A 39 -41.10 14.67 -36.16
CA PRO A 39 -42.16 14.82 -35.18
C PRO A 39 -43.51 14.40 -35.82
N ALA A 40 -44.00 13.29 -35.36
CA ALA A 40 -45.40 12.90 -35.55
C ALA A 40 -45.97 12.67 -34.15
N ASP A 41 -46.90 13.56 -33.78
CA ASP A 41 -47.78 13.53 -32.62
C ASP A 41 -47.16 13.73 -31.24
N VAL A 42 -47.40 14.91 -30.71
CA VAL A 42 -46.95 15.48 -29.42
C VAL A 42 -47.63 14.82 -28.19
N THR A 43 -48.48 13.81 -28.34
CA THR A 43 -49.27 13.22 -27.25
C THR A 43 -48.68 11.96 -26.63
N SER A 44 -47.58 11.37 -27.18
CA SER A 44 -47.02 10.14 -26.66
C SER A 44 -45.56 10.26 -26.09
N GLU A 45 -45.03 11.47 -25.94
CA GLU A 45 -43.61 11.69 -25.58
C GLU A 45 -43.26 11.41 -24.11
N ASN A 46 -44.23 11.42 -23.19
CA ASN A 46 -43.95 11.27 -21.76
C ASN A 46 -43.46 9.86 -21.38
N GLY A 47 -43.72 8.83 -22.18
CA GLY A 47 -43.24 7.46 -21.93
C GLY A 47 -41.82 7.18 -22.46
N SER A 48 -41.40 7.86 -23.55
CA SER A 48 -40.11 7.64 -24.19
C SER A 48 -38.95 8.19 -23.35
N ALA A 49 -39.09 9.39 -22.81
CA ALA A 49 -38.07 10.05 -21.98
C ALA A 49 -37.79 9.25 -20.68
N THR A 50 -38.82 8.69 -20.06
CA THR A 50 -38.68 7.85 -18.87
C THR A 50 -37.94 6.56 -19.17
N LEU A 51 -38.21 5.93 -20.31
CA LEU A 51 -37.57 4.70 -20.73
C LEU A 51 -36.09 4.92 -21.09
N GLU A 52 -35.76 6.02 -21.75
CA GLU A 52 -34.39 6.43 -22.03
C GLU A 52 -33.60 6.66 -20.74
N PHE A 53 -34.21 7.34 -19.75
CA PHE A 53 -33.58 7.60 -18.46
C PHE A 53 -33.32 6.31 -17.67
N VAL A 54 -34.26 5.37 -17.66
CA VAL A 54 -34.12 4.07 -16.99
C VAL A 54 -33.00 3.23 -17.62
N LEU A 55 -32.76 3.35 -18.92
CA LEU A 55 -31.66 2.64 -19.60
C LEU A 55 -30.27 3.31 -19.36
N ILE A 56 -30.24 4.64 -19.25
CA ILE A 56 -28.98 5.39 -19.07
C ILE A 56 -28.45 5.26 -17.64
N ILE A 57 -29.32 5.25 -16.62
CA ILE A 57 -28.91 5.22 -15.20
C ILE A 57 -27.99 4.03 -14.86
N PRO A 58 -28.30 2.77 -15.20
CA PRO A 58 -27.42 1.63 -14.87
C PRO A 58 -26.05 1.76 -15.50
N MET A 59 -25.98 2.28 -16.74
CA MET A 59 -24.73 2.48 -17.44
C MET A 59 -23.88 3.60 -16.80
N LEU A 60 -24.51 4.72 -16.47
CA LEU A 60 -23.85 5.83 -15.79
C LEU A 60 -23.35 5.40 -14.39
N LEU A 61 -24.19 4.64 -13.65
CA LEU A 61 -23.81 4.10 -12.36
C LEU A 61 -22.61 3.17 -12.48
N PHE A 62 -22.63 2.25 -13.46
CA PHE A 62 -21.50 1.34 -13.71
C PHE A 62 -20.22 2.09 -14.04
N CYS A 63 -20.26 3.09 -14.91
CA CYS A 63 -19.10 3.94 -15.23
C CYS A 63 -18.59 4.68 -13.98
N THR A 64 -19.48 5.25 -13.19
CA THR A 64 -19.11 5.95 -11.94
C THR A 64 -18.45 5.03 -10.93
N LEU A 65 -19.01 3.82 -10.73
CA LEU A 65 -18.43 2.81 -9.83
C LEU A 65 -17.06 2.31 -10.33
N THR A 66 -16.91 2.15 -11.64
CA THR A 66 -15.62 1.75 -12.25
C THR A 66 -14.55 2.82 -12.05
N LEU A 67 -14.90 4.10 -12.25
CA LEU A 67 -13.99 5.22 -11.98
C LEU A 67 -13.60 5.29 -10.48
N ALA A 68 -14.57 5.12 -9.60
CA ALA A 68 -14.33 5.10 -8.16
C ALA A 68 -13.37 3.96 -7.78
N GLN A 69 -13.59 2.74 -8.28
CA GLN A 69 -12.71 1.60 -8.01
C GLN A 69 -11.30 1.83 -8.58
N THR A 70 -11.19 2.36 -9.80
CA THR A 70 -9.89 2.70 -10.41
C THR A 70 -9.11 3.67 -9.53
N THR A 71 -9.76 4.72 -9.03
CA THR A 71 -9.15 5.71 -8.15
C THR A 71 -8.66 5.09 -6.84
N LEU A 72 -9.45 4.18 -6.25
CA LEU A 72 -9.06 3.47 -5.04
C LEU A 72 -7.85 2.56 -5.27
N VAL A 73 -7.80 1.84 -6.39
CA VAL A 73 -6.65 0.97 -6.74
C VAL A 73 -5.40 1.81 -7.02
N MET A 74 -5.51 2.92 -7.73
CA MET A 74 -4.38 3.84 -7.95
C MET A 74 -3.86 4.43 -6.65
N GLY A 75 -4.76 4.89 -5.78
CA GLY A 75 -4.40 5.35 -4.44
C GLY A 75 -3.71 4.26 -3.62
N GLY A 76 -4.26 3.04 -3.64
CA GLY A 76 -3.68 1.87 -3.00
C GLY A 76 -2.26 1.58 -3.48
N ASN A 77 -2.04 1.64 -4.79
CA ASN A 77 -0.71 1.45 -5.39
C ASN A 77 0.33 2.44 -4.83
N ILE A 78 -0.03 3.73 -4.72
CA ILE A 78 0.84 4.76 -4.14
C ILE A 78 1.22 4.40 -2.70
N PHE A 79 0.25 3.94 -1.88
CA PHE A 79 0.52 3.55 -0.50
C PHE A 79 1.40 2.31 -0.40
N VAL A 80 1.29 1.34 -1.31
CA VAL A 80 2.19 0.17 -1.36
C VAL A 80 3.62 0.59 -1.71
N HIS A 81 3.81 1.52 -2.65
CA HIS A 81 5.12 2.09 -2.94
C HIS A 81 5.69 2.86 -1.73
N TYR A 82 4.86 3.64 -1.06
CA TYR A 82 5.27 4.33 0.18
C TYR A 82 5.62 3.33 1.29
N SER A 83 4.88 2.23 1.41
CA SER A 83 5.17 1.14 2.35
C SER A 83 6.53 0.49 2.07
N ALA A 84 6.86 0.21 0.82
CA ALA A 84 8.16 -0.32 0.43
C ALA A 84 9.29 0.66 0.78
N PHE A 85 9.08 1.96 0.55
CA PHE A 85 10.03 3.00 0.96
C PHE A 85 10.18 3.06 2.50
N ALA A 86 9.09 3.04 3.26
CA ALA A 86 9.11 3.08 4.72
C ALA A 86 9.81 1.86 5.30
N ALA A 87 9.53 0.65 4.75
CA ALA A 87 10.19 -0.58 5.12
C ALA A 87 11.71 -0.51 4.85
N THR A 88 12.12 -0.07 3.67
CA THR A 88 13.54 0.03 3.31
C THR A 88 14.25 1.07 4.16
N ARG A 89 13.60 2.21 4.44
CA ARG A 89 14.13 3.21 5.37
C ARG A 89 14.29 2.66 6.78
N SER A 90 13.33 1.89 7.26
CA SER A 90 13.44 1.18 8.54
C SER A 90 14.58 0.16 8.50
N ALA A 91 14.78 -0.55 7.38
CA ALA A 91 15.84 -1.54 7.23
C ALA A 91 17.24 -0.90 7.36
N ILE A 92 17.53 0.17 6.62
CA ILE A 92 18.85 0.81 6.64
C ILE A 92 19.22 1.43 7.99
N THR A 93 18.22 1.78 8.81
CA THR A 93 18.45 2.32 10.16
C THR A 93 18.46 1.26 11.24
N THR A 94 17.73 0.16 11.05
CA THR A 94 17.55 -0.90 12.07
C THR A 94 18.63 -1.99 11.95
N ILE A 95 19.02 -2.38 10.75
CA ILE A 95 20.04 -3.42 10.52
C ILE A 95 21.38 -3.07 11.18
N PRO A 96 21.87 -1.81 11.13
CA PRO A 96 23.10 -1.41 11.82
C PRO A 96 23.02 -1.41 13.34
N LEU A 97 21.82 -1.45 13.92
CA LEU A 97 21.69 -1.47 15.38
C LEU A 97 22.21 -2.79 15.97
N ASN A 98 22.67 -2.71 17.20
CA ASN A 98 23.20 -3.88 17.92
C ASN A 98 22.11 -4.42 18.87
N TYR A 99 21.59 -5.59 18.57
CA TYR A 99 20.67 -6.38 19.40
C TYR A 99 21.31 -7.70 19.85
N THR A 100 22.58 -7.62 20.30
CA THR A 100 23.36 -8.81 20.71
C THR A 100 22.65 -9.61 21.80
N ASP A 101 21.96 -8.92 22.72
CA ASP A 101 21.19 -9.56 23.81
C ASP A 101 20.03 -10.45 23.27
N GLN A 102 19.68 -10.28 21.99
CA GLN A 102 18.60 -10.97 21.30
C GLN A 102 19.10 -11.82 20.11
N GLY A 103 20.42 -12.03 20.02
CA GLY A 103 21.01 -12.83 18.96
C GLY A 103 21.16 -12.13 17.61
N GLU A 104 20.92 -10.82 17.55
CA GLU A 104 21.04 -10.02 16.32
C GLU A 104 22.14 -8.95 16.46
N PRO A 105 23.42 -9.29 16.19
CA PRO A 105 24.49 -8.33 16.24
C PRO A 105 24.36 -7.24 15.15
N ARG A 106 25.24 -6.23 15.19
CA ARG A 106 25.29 -5.14 14.24
C ARG A 106 25.43 -5.64 12.80
N ASN A 107 24.66 -5.06 11.88
CA ASN A 107 24.65 -5.38 10.44
C ASN A 107 24.17 -6.81 10.11
N TYR A 108 23.55 -7.50 11.06
CA TYR A 108 22.92 -8.80 10.81
C TYR A 108 21.40 -8.67 10.79
N LEU A 109 20.78 -9.43 9.91
CA LEU A 109 19.33 -9.59 9.79
C LEU A 109 18.99 -11.07 9.88
N VAL A 110 18.12 -11.43 10.81
CA VAL A 110 17.59 -12.79 10.96
C VAL A 110 16.20 -12.86 10.35
N LEU A 111 16.01 -13.76 9.40
CA LEU A 111 14.73 -13.95 8.70
C LEU A 111 14.13 -15.31 9.05
N PRO A 112 12.81 -15.46 9.13
CA PRO A 112 11.79 -14.41 9.01
C PRO A 112 11.47 -13.68 10.33
N ASP A 113 11.83 -14.24 11.49
CA ASP A 113 11.28 -13.88 12.80
C ASP A 113 12.19 -13.00 13.67
N GLY A 114 13.29 -12.49 13.11
CA GLY A 114 14.20 -11.60 13.81
C GLY A 114 13.52 -10.29 14.24
N GLN A 115 13.96 -9.71 15.35
CA GLN A 115 13.40 -8.46 15.85
C GLN A 115 13.56 -7.30 14.88
N LYS A 116 14.69 -7.25 14.16
CA LYS A 116 14.91 -6.27 13.11
C LYS A 116 13.93 -6.45 11.96
N ALA A 117 13.73 -7.71 11.53
CA ALA A 117 12.76 -8.04 10.48
C ALA A 117 11.33 -7.67 10.90
N GLN A 118 10.94 -7.91 12.15
CA GLN A 118 9.65 -7.53 12.68
C GLN A 118 9.45 -6.01 12.69
N ARG A 119 10.46 -5.21 13.09
CA ARG A 119 10.38 -3.74 13.05
C ARG A 119 10.22 -3.20 11.63
N ILE A 120 10.93 -3.81 10.68
CA ILE A 120 10.79 -3.43 9.27
C ILE A 120 9.39 -3.77 8.75
N ARG A 121 8.86 -4.94 9.13
CA ARG A 121 7.49 -5.35 8.80
C ARG A 121 6.47 -4.39 9.40
N GLN A 122 6.62 -3.99 10.66
CA GLN A 122 5.75 -3.01 11.31
C GLN A 122 5.75 -1.66 10.58
N ALA A 123 6.93 -1.18 10.16
CA ALA A 123 7.01 0.07 9.38
C ALA A 123 6.23 -0.01 8.06
N ALA A 124 6.29 -1.16 7.37
CA ALA A 124 5.53 -1.38 6.14
C ALA A 124 4.03 -1.44 6.41
N THR A 125 3.59 -2.23 7.38
CA THR A 125 2.16 -2.42 7.67
C THR A 125 1.52 -1.15 8.20
N PHE A 126 2.22 -0.34 8.99
CA PHE A 126 1.71 0.97 9.41
C PHE A 126 1.51 1.94 8.25
N ALA A 127 2.40 1.93 7.27
CA ALA A 127 2.25 2.75 6.06
C ALA A 127 1.03 2.34 5.22
N LEU A 128 0.57 1.08 5.32
CA LEU A 128 -0.59 0.55 4.59
C LEU A 128 -1.93 0.77 5.28
N LEU A 129 -1.95 1.19 6.56
CA LEU A 129 -3.19 1.38 7.32
C LEU A 129 -4.28 2.20 6.61
N PRO A 130 -3.96 3.29 5.87
CA PRO A 130 -5.00 4.08 5.19
C PRO A 130 -5.76 3.31 4.12
N VAL A 131 -5.12 2.32 3.47
CA VAL A 131 -5.68 1.56 2.34
C VAL A 131 -5.99 0.10 2.66
N ALA A 132 -5.57 -0.37 3.85
CA ALA A 132 -5.84 -1.72 4.31
C ALA A 132 -7.34 -1.99 4.41
N GLY A 133 -7.76 -3.20 4.08
CA GLY A 133 -9.10 -3.70 4.31
C GLY A 133 -9.43 -3.80 5.81
N ARG A 134 -10.50 -4.50 6.15
CA ARG A 134 -10.89 -4.78 7.53
C ARG A 134 -11.00 -6.27 7.76
N LEU A 135 -10.39 -6.76 8.82
CA LEU A 135 -10.57 -8.12 9.29
C LEU A 135 -11.49 -8.09 10.51
N SER A 136 -12.48 -8.99 10.55
CA SER A 136 -13.48 -9.03 11.65
C SER A 136 -12.88 -9.51 12.96
N ASP A 137 -11.84 -10.34 12.89
CA ASP A 137 -11.16 -10.93 14.05
C ASP A 137 -9.82 -10.21 14.26
N SER A 138 -9.85 -9.14 15.05
CA SER A 138 -8.76 -8.16 15.12
C SER A 138 -8.02 -8.10 16.46
N SER A 139 -8.17 -9.10 17.33
CA SER A 139 -7.61 -9.08 18.68
C SER A 139 -6.18 -9.61 18.78
N THR A 140 -5.26 -9.12 17.95
CA THR A 140 -3.83 -9.40 18.13
C THR A 140 -3.21 -8.44 19.16
N SER A 141 -2.18 -8.92 19.89
CA SER A 141 -1.45 -8.09 20.86
C SER A 141 -0.86 -6.82 20.23
N GLU A 142 -0.39 -6.89 18.99
CA GLU A 142 0.13 -5.74 18.26
C GLU A 142 -0.94 -4.69 17.95
N SER A 143 -2.17 -5.13 17.60
CA SER A 143 -3.27 -4.22 17.33
C SER A 143 -3.71 -3.49 18.59
N GLN A 144 -3.66 -4.15 19.76
CA GLN A 144 -3.97 -3.53 21.03
C GLN A 144 -2.91 -2.50 21.45
N LEU A 145 -1.63 -2.79 21.25
CA LEU A 145 -0.53 -1.85 21.52
C LEU A 145 -0.64 -0.59 20.64
N LEU A 146 -0.99 -0.75 19.37
CA LEU A 146 -1.19 0.39 18.47
C LEU A 146 -2.37 1.26 18.94
N VAL A 147 -3.50 0.64 19.25
CA VAL A 147 -4.70 1.33 19.75
C VAL A 147 -4.38 2.10 21.03
N GLU A 148 -3.69 1.46 21.99
CA GLU A 148 -3.34 2.11 23.24
C GLU A 148 -2.34 3.26 23.04
N GLY A 149 -1.39 3.12 22.11
CA GLY A 149 -0.48 4.19 21.70
C GLY A 149 -1.23 5.42 21.17
N PHE A 150 -2.23 5.22 20.31
CA PHE A 150 -3.07 6.33 19.86
C PHE A 150 -3.93 6.93 20.97
N LYS A 151 -4.48 6.12 21.87
CA LYS A 151 -5.24 6.61 23.02
C LYS A 151 -4.37 7.43 23.97
N SER A 152 -3.13 6.99 24.22
CA SER A 152 -2.20 7.75 25.07
C SER A 152 -1.89 9.12 24.47
N TYR A 153 -1.67 9.17 23.14
CA TYR A 153 -1.44 10.43 22.44
C TYR A 153 -2.61 11.42 22.60
N TYR A 154 -3.88 10.95 22.50
CA TYR A 154 -5.04 11.81 22.73
C TYR A 154 -5.14 12.27 24.20
N ARG A 155 -4.81 11.39 25.17
CA ARG A 155 -4.78 11.75 26.60
C ARG A 155 -3.71 12.81 26.89
N ASP A 156 -2.53 12.69 26.26
CA ASP A 156 -1.44 13.68 26.41
C ASP A 156 -1.84 15.06 25.86
N LEU A 157 -2.74 15.10 24.89
CA LEU A 157 -3.35 16.34 24.37
C LEU A 157 -4.57 16.81 25.18
N ASN A 158 -4.90 16.18 26.30
CA ASN A 158 -6.13 16.43 27.08
C ASN A 158 -7.42 16.31 26.24
N GLN A 159 -7.43 15.38 25.27
CA GLN A 159 -8.59 15.10 24.41
C GLN A 159 -9.10 13.68 24.68
N GLU A 160 -10.41 13.50 24.57
CA GLU A 160 -10.99 12.15 24.59
C GLU A 160 -10.71 11.42 23.28
N PRO A 161 -10.17 10.17 23.35
CA PRO A 161 -9.93 9.39 22.14
C PRO A 161 -11.25 9.05 21.44
N PRO A 162 -11.34 9.24 20.10
CA PRO A 162 -12.54 8.89 19.35
C PRO A 162 -12.89 7.40 19.46
N VAL A 163 -14.17 7.08 19.61
CA VAL A 163 -14.68 5.70 19.78
C VAL A 163 -14.31 4.77 18.61
N TRP A 164 -14.13 5.32 17.40
CA TRP A 164 -13.79 4.52 16.21
C TRP A 164 -12.37 3.96 16.25
N ILE A 165 -11.45 4.49 17.08
CA ILE A 165 -10.05 4.06 17.12
C ILE A 165 -9.95 2.55 17.43
N ASP A 166 -10.69 2.07 18.42
CA ASP A 166 -10.61 0.69 18.92
C ASP A 166 -10.86 -0.35 17.80
N ASN A 167 -11.99 -0.22 17.14
CA ASN A 167 -12.41 -1.23 16.18
C ASN A 167 -11.83 -1.00 14.78
N PHE A 168 -11.69 0.27 14.40
CA PHE A 168 -11.26 0.61 13.05
C PHE A 168 -9.78 0.38 12.82
N LEU A 169 -8.95 0.84 13.76
CA LEU A 169 -7.49 0.77 13.63
C LEU A 169 -7.01 -0.67 13.81
N ALA A 170 -7.54 -1.38 14.82
CA ALA A 170 -7.20 -2.77 15.07
C ALA A 170 -7.55 -3.68 13.88
N ALA A 171 -8.76 -3.52 13.31
CA ALA A 171 -9.20 -4.31 12.17
C ALA A 171 -8.37 -4.08 10.90
N ARG A 172 -7.89 -2.84 10.69
CA ARG A 172 -7.03 -2.51 9.55
C ARG A 172 -5.60 -3.02 9.75
N LEU A 173 -5.04 -2.91 10.95
CA LEU A 173 -3.72 -3.45 11.23
C LEU A 173 -3.71 -4.98 11.10
N ALA A 174 -4.73 -5.65 11.63
CA ALA A 174 -4.87 -7.09 11.47
C ALA A 174 -4.94 -7.50 10.00
N TYR A 175 -5.70 -6.76 9.18
CA TYR A 175 -5.74 -6.99 7.73
C TYR A 175 -4.36 -6.76 7.09
N ALA A 176 -3.70 -5.65 7.38
CA ALA A 176 -2.39 -5.33 6.82
C ALA A 176 -1.36 -6.42 7.17
N ASN A 177 -1.32 -6.89 8.42
CA ASN A 177 -0.42 -7.96 8.85
C ASN A 177 -0.71 -9.31 8.15
N ALA A 178 -1.99 -9.64 7.96
CA ALA A 178 -2.38 -10.91 7.36
C ALA A 178 -2.21 -10.96 5.83
N HIS A 179 -2.27 -9.79 5.16
CA HIS A 179 -2.33 -9.70 3.69
C HIS A 179 -1.13 -8.92 3.09
N THR A 180 -0.06 -8.76 3.87
CA THR A 180 1.18 -8.15 3.39
C THR A 180 2.32 -9.11 3.57
N ASP A 181 3.01 -9.40 2.48
CA ASP A 181 4.25 -10.15 2.49
C ASP A 181 5.44 -9.23 2.21
N ILE A 182 6.55 -9.49 2.90
CA ILE A 182 7.75 -8.65 2.80
C ILE A 182 8.94 -9.55 2.54
N THR A 183 9.58 -9.31 1.41
CA THR A 183 10.78 -10.02 1.00
C THR A 183 11.96 -9.07 0.94
N PHE A 184 13.11 -9.59 1.36
CA PHE A 184 14.37 -8.86 1.33
C PHE A 184 15.20 -9.39 0.17
N SER A 185 15.86 -8.49 -0.54
CA SER A 185 16.72 -8.85 -1.65
C SER A 185 18.03 -8.10 -1.56
N ARG A 186 19.11 -8.74 -2.02
CA ARG A 186 20.43 -8.18 -2.15
C ARG A 186 20.75 -8.02 -3.64
N ALA A 187 21.35 -6.90 -4.01
CA ALA A 187 21.90 -6.76 -5.35
C ALA A 187 23.17 -7.62 -5.45
N VAL A 188 23.16 -8.62 -6.32
CA VAL A 188 24.35 -9.42 -6.66
C VAL A 188 24.87 -8.91 -7.98
N THR A 189 26.08 -8.36 -7.96
CA THR A 189 26.78 -7.90 -9.17
C THR A 189 27.49 -9.10 -9.77
N GLU A 190 26.83 -9.86 -10.64
CA GLU A 190 27.49 -10.94 -11.39
C GLU A 190 28.23 -10.43 -12.65
N SER A 191 27.82 -9.31 -13.19
CA SER A 191 28.50 -8.60 -14.27
C SER A 191 27.99 -7.16 -14.37
N VAL A 192 28.74 -6.28 -15.05
CA VAL A 192 28.46 -4.84 -15.16
C VAL A 192 27.10 -4.54 -15.81
N ASP A 193 26.53 -5.50 -16.53
CA ASP A 193 25.28 -5.34 -17.31
C ASP A 193 24.04 -6.05 -16.71
N ASP A 194 24.20 -6.97 -15.73
CA ASP A 194 23.08 -7.72 -15.13
C ASP A 194 23.09 -7.55 -13.60
N LEU A 195 22.29 -6.62 -13.11
CA LEU A 195 21.98 -6.50 -11.69
C LEU A 195 20.93 -7.57 -11.35
N ALA A 196 21.37 -8.77 -11.02
CA ALA A 196 20.50 -9.81 -10.53
C ALA A 196 20.13 -9.53 -9.07
N MET A 197 18.85 -9.44 -8.76
CA MET A 197 18.36 -9.35 -7.39
C MET A 197 18.18 -10.76 -6.81
N MET A 198 18.98 -11.10 -5.82
CA MET A 198 18.86 -12.35 -5.09
C MET A 198 17.93 -12.14 -3.89
N THR A 199 16.79 -12.81 -3.88
CA THR A 199 15.89 -12.84 -2.72
C THR A 199 16.56 -13.61 -1.57
N LEU A 200 16.55 -13.03 -0.37
CA LEU A 200 17.11 -13.65 0.82
C LEU A 200 16.13 -14.69 1.38
N GLU A 201 16.62 -15.90 1.57
CA GLU A 201 15.86 -16.98 2.20
C GLU A 201 15.88 -16.86 3.73
N ALA A 202 15.14 -17.77 4.41
CA ALA A 202 15.19 -17.87 5.86
C ALA A 202 16.61 -18.17 6.35
N GLY A 203 17.10 -17.38 7.31
CA GLY A 203 18.45 -17.53 7.83
C GLY A 203 19.03 -16.23 8.37
N VAL A 204 20.34 -16.26 8.63
CA VAL A 204 21.09 -15.11 9.14
C VAL A 204 21.87 -14.48 7.99
N HIS A 205 21.60 -13.22 7.70
CA HIS A 205 22.22 -12.47 6.62
C HIS A 205 23.04 -11.30 7.18
N GLN A 206 24.27 -11.18 6.72
CA GLN A 206 25.15 -10.07 7.08
C GLN A 206 25.17 -9.05 5.93
N PHE A 207 25.04 -7.78 6.25
CA PHE A 207 25.12 -6.67 5.30
C PHE A 207 26.39 -5.86 5.55
N GLY A 208 27.10 -5.53 4.49
CA GLY A 208 28.24 -4.61 4.55
C GLY A 208 27.79 -3.14 4.71
N PRO A 209 28.73 -2.25 5.08
CA PRO A 209 28.48 -0.81 5.08
C PRO A 209 28.25 -0.33 3.65
N ARG A 210 27.26 0.53 3.47
CA ARG A 210 26.81 1.06 2.17
C ARG A 210 26.34 0.02 1.17
N GLU A 211 26.15 -1.23 1.60
CA GLU A 211 25.57 -2.26 0.76
C GLU A 211 24.11 -1.94 0.47
N PRO A 212 23.65 -2.04 -0.80
CA PRO A 212 22.26 -1.79 -1.15
C PRO A 212 21.35 -2.87 -0.56
N ILE A 213 20.30 -2.43 0.15
CA ILE A 213 19.25 -3.27 0.71
C ILE A 213 17.98 -2.98 -0.07
N THR A 214 17.38 -4.00 -0.64
CA THR A 214 16.10 -3.91 -1.33
C THR A 214 15.04 -4.60 -0.51
N VAL A 215 13.97 -3.89 -0.24
CA VAL A 215 12.77 -4.46 0.39
C VAL A 215 11.63 -4.41 -0.61
N GLN A 216 11.04 -5.57 -0.89
CA GLN A 216 9.84 -5.72 -1.68
C GLN A 216 8.66 -5.94 -0.75
N VAL A 217 7.59 -5.20 -1.00
CA VAL A 217 6.32 -5.31 -0.30
C VAL A 217 5.26 -5.78 -1.30
N GLU A 218 4.59 -6.86 -0.97
CA GLU A 218 3.43 -7.38 -1.68
C GLU A 218 2.21 -7.24 -0.80
N HIS A 219 1.19 -6.53 -1.27
CA HIS A 219 -0.03 -6.30 -0.51
C HIS A 219 -1.27 -6.62 -1.30
N GLN A 220 -2.21 -7.34 -0.69
CA GLN A 220 -3.52 -7.64 -1.26
C GLN A 220 -4.48 -6.49 -0.96
N LEU A 221 -4.66 -5.59 -1.95
CA LEU A 221 -5.61 -4.49 -1.84
C LEU A 221 -7.04 -4.98 -1.89
N ASN A 222 -7.83 -4.64 -0.88
CA ASN A 222 -9.26 -4.96 -0.84
C ASN A 222 -10.04 -4.09 -1.83
N LEU A 223 -10.85 -4.73 -2.68
CA LEU A 223 -11.71 -4.07 -3.66
C LEU A 223 -13.07 -3.76 -3.01
N ALA A 224 -13.25 -2.50 -2.63
CA ALA A 224 -14.37 -2.06 -1.81
C ALA A 224 -15.66 -1.81 -2.61
N VAL A 225 -15.56 -1.46 -3.91
CA VAL A 225 -16.72 -1.07 -4.72
C VAL A 225 -17.48 -2.29 -5.22
N PRO A 226 -18.77 -2.44 -4.86
CA PRO A 226 -19.59 -3.56 -5.31
C PRO A 226 -19.79 -3.55 -6.84
N TYR A 227 -20.12 -4.69 -7.40
CA TYR A 227 -20.45 -4.95 -8.82
C TYR A 227 -19.28 -4.81 -9.81
N VAL A 228 -18.28 -3.94 -9.56
CA VAL A 228 -17.15 -3.71 -10.48
C VAL A 228 -15.86 -4.39 -10.03
N TRP A 229 -15.81 -4.91 -8.80
CA TRP A 229 -14.63 -5.60 -8.26
C TRP A 229 -14.11 -6.75 -9.16
N PRO A 230 -14.96 -7.53 -9.89
CA PRO A 230 -14.45 -8.62 -10.72
C PRO A 230 -13.59 -8.15 -11.89
N LEU A 231 -13.71 -6.87 -12.29
CA LEU A 231 -12.89 -6.27 -13.35
C LEU A 231 -11.45 -5.99 -12.89
N PHE A 232 -11.22 -5.89 -11.59
CA PHE A 232 -9.95 -5.50 -10.98
C PHE A 232 -9.32 -6.63 -10.16
N ALA A 233 -10.07 -7.68 -9.86
CA ALA A 233 -9.60 -8.80 -9.05
C ALA A 233 -8.66 -9.71 -9.84
N ASP A 234 -7.64 -10.22 -9.18
CA ASP A 234 -6.71 -11.19 -9.76
C ASP A 234 -7.37 -12.55 -10.00
N SER A 235 -8.43 -12.84 -9.24
CA SER A 235 -9.25 -14.05 -9.45
C SER A 235 -10.73 -13.75 -9.21
N THR A 236 -11.61 -14.50 -9.90
CA THR A 236 -13.07 -14.35 -9.78
C THR A 236 -13.63 -14.72 -8.40
N ALA A 237 -12.84 -15.39 -7.56
CA ALA A 237 -13.24 -15.80 -6.21
C ALA A 237 -12.79 -14.83 -5.12
N ALA A 238 -11.84 -13.95 -5.40
CA ALA A 238 -11.19 -13.11 -4.41
C ALA A 238 -11.47 -11.63 -4.66
N ARG A 239 -11.94 -10.92 -3.63
CA ARG A 239 -12.19 -9.46 -3.71
C ARG A 239 -10.92 -8.65 -3.40
N HIS A 240 -9.80 -9.05 -3.94
CA HIS A 240 -8.54 -8.32 -3.79
C HIS A 240 -7.74 -8.33 -5.08
N THR A 241 -6.83 -7.39 -5.20
CA THR A 241 -5.79 -7.34 -6.23
C THR A 241 -4.43 -7.23 -5.57
N LEU A 242 -3.46 -7.99 -6.07
CA LEU A 242 -2.11 -8.01 -5.56
C LEU A 242 -1.30 -6.85 -6.14
N VAL A 243 -0.77 -6.00 -5.28
CA VAL A 243 0.13 -4.92 -5.65
C VAL A 243 1.50 -5.19 -5.07
N LYS A 244 2.53 -5.06 -5.91
CA LYS A 244 3.93 -5.27 -5.55
C LYS A 244 4.69 -3.98 -5.74
N ALA A 245 5.51 -3.63 -4.75
CA ALA A 245 6.43 -2.51 -4.84
C ALA A 245 7.76 -2.89 -4.19
N TYR A 246 8.83 -2.34 -4.70
CA TYR A 246 10.17 -2.50 -4.11
C TYR A 246 10.87 -1.16 -4.04
N TYR A 247 11.77 -1.05 -3.07
CA TYR A 247 12.61 0.12 -2.91
C TYR A 247 14.01 -0.31 -2.45
N THR A 248 15.03 0.41 -2.90
CA THR A 248 16.42 0.11 -2.58
C THR A 248 17.10 1.32 -1.97
N LEU A 249 17.72 1.13 -0.82
CA LEU A 249 18.54 2.14 -0.15
C LEU A 249 19.85 1.50 0.34
N ASN A 250 20.88 2.33 0.51
CA ASN A 250 22.15 1.84 1.01
C ASN A 250 22.14 1.74 2.53
N ASN A 251 22.73 0.68 3.06
CA ASN A 251 22.91 0.49 4.50
C ASN A 251 23.69 1.66 5.11
N GLU A 252 23.14 2.28 6.14
CA GLU A 252 23.80 3.38 6.87
C GLU A 252 24.83 2.89 7.90
N GLY A 253 25.04 1.57 7.97
CA GLY A 253 26.00 0.96 8.90
C GLY A 253 27.43 1.42 8.69
N ILE A 254 28.14 1.58 9.81
CA ILE A 254 29.56 1.95 9.86
C ILE A 254 30.33 0.71 10.33
N ASP A 255 31.47 0.41 9.71
CA ASP A 255 32.36 -0.67 10.14
C ASP A 255 33.12 -0.36 11.44
N ILE A 256 33.18 0.92 11.82
CA ILE A 256 33.94 1.36 12.98
C ILE A 256 33.04 1.25 14.22
N GLU A 257 33.46 0.45 15.18
CA GLU A 257 32.93 0.53 16.54
C GLU A 257 33.30 1.90 17.10
N LEU A 258 32.33 2.79 17.16
CA LEU A 258 32.52 4.00 17.97
C LEU A 258 32.72 3.58 19.42
N PRO A 259 33.77 4.05 20.11
CA PRO A 259 33.93 3.79 21.53
C PRO A 259 32.63 4.17 22.23
N PRO A 260 32.18 3.41 23.23
CA PRO A 260 30.97 3.69 23.94
C PRO A 260 31.02 5.15 24.41
N SER A 261 30.18 5.99 23.82
CA SER A 261 30.03 7.38 24.25
C SER A 261 29.76 7.33 25.75
N PRO A 262 30.60 7.97 26.60
CA PRO A 262 30.28 8.04 27.99
C PRO A 262 28.89 8.66 28.10
N ARG A 263 27.91 7.85 28.45
CA ARG A 263 26.55 8.34 28.68
C ARG A 263 26.64 9.33 29.80
N ARG A 264 26.79 10.62 29.50
CA ARG A 264 26.44 11.64 30.48
C ARG A 264 24.95 11.43 30.76
N PRO A 265 24.56 11.11 31.96
CA PRO A 265 23.15 11.19 32.32
C PRO A 265 22.69 12.59 31.90
N LEU A 266 21.69 12.66 31.04
CA LEU A 266 21.10 13.94 30.64
C LEU A 266 20.51 14.52 31.92
N ASP A 267 21.24 15.48 32.48
CA ASP A 267 20.74 16.24 33.64
C ASP A 267 19.73 17.27 33.10
N PHE A 268 18.47 16.86 33.13
CA PHE A 268 17.36 17.71 32.71
C PHE A 268 17.10 18.89 33.71
N SER A 269 17.86 18.99 34.78
CA SER A 269 17.78 20.10 35.73
C SER A 269 18.50 21.36 35.26
N GLN A 270 19.36 21.27 34.26
CA GLN A 270 20.07 22.42 33.72
C GLN A 270 19.27 23.09 32.60
N PRO A 271 19.02 24.40 32.67
CA PRO A 271 18.38 25.14 31.59
C PRO A 271 19.28 25.10 30.33
N LEU A 272 18.64 24.86 29.18
CA LEU A 272 19.34 24.88 27.89
C LEU A 272 20.09 26.22 27.73
N PRO A 273 21.37 26.19 27.27
CA PRO A 273 22.10 27.42 26.98
C PRO A 273 21.32 28.25 25.96
N ARG A 274 21.03 29.51 26.31
CA ARG A 274 20.44 30.46 25.35
C ARG A 274 21.44 30.61 24.19
N ARG A 275 20.94 30.36 22.99
CA ARG A 275 21.69 30.80 21.79
C ARG A 275 21.48 32.31 21.67
N ASP A 276 22.52 33.02 21.89
CA ASP A 276 22.65 34.46 21.55
C ASP A 276 22.74 34.60 20.03
#